data_b005ecba8e15430404618d58da083890
#
_entry.id   b005ecba8e15430404618d58da083890
#
_cell.length_a   1.000
_cell.length_b   1.000
_cell.length_c   1.000
_cell.angle_alpha   90.00
_cell.angle_beta   90.00
_cell.angle_gamma   90.00
#
_symmetry.space_group_name_H-M   'P 1'
#
loop_
_entity.id
_entity.type
_entity.pdbx_description
1 polymer ?
#
loop_
_entity_poly.entity_id
_entity_poly.type
_entity_poly.pdbx_seq_one_letter_code
_entity_poly.pdbx_strand_id
1 'polypeptide(L)'
;MNINTNGRHLTKFKEFVYPEIYDLKSPKILEFGVSAAAMSTEILLDLCERNNGKLYSVDINDFSSKFNSKNWIFIHRRDDDYNFINTLLPSKLDFIYLDTIHKADHVEKILFKYFHLLKVNCNFVIDDTSWLPYTKNREKNHFFMEVNNYETFFRLIKIYNSNFEKMNLEFSFLGTGAAKITKLSEKELIKPCEINNRFYSFKNLLRLIYDFFILKIKKFND
;
A
#
# COMPACT_ATOMS: atom_id res chain seq x y z
N MET A 1 18.91 19.08 -1.70
CA MET A 1 19.30 17.86 -0.97
C MET A 1 19.57 16.76 -2.00
N ASN A 2 20.81 16.30 -2.14
CA ASN A 2 21.10 15.11 -2.94
C ASN A 2 20.67 13.89 -2.12
N ILE A 3 19.43 13.47 -2.26
CA ILE A 3 18.98 12.21 -1.70
C ILE A 3 19.76 11.14 -2.45
N ASN A 4 20.66 10.47 -1.76
CA ASN A 4 21.47 9.38 -2.32
C ASN A 4 20.52 8.22 -2.69
N THR A 5 20.19 8.12 -3.98
CA THR A 5 19.06 7.34 -4.52
C THR A 5 19.41 5.92 -4.92
N ASN A 6 20.49 5.37 -4.38
CA ASN A 6 21.01 4.06 -4.78
C ASN A 6 20.21 2.84 -4.24
N GLY A 7 19.02 3.05 -3.67
CA GLY A 7 18.15 1.96 -3.22
C GLY A 7 16.89 1.82 -4.08
N ARG A 8 16.53 0.60 -4.49
CA ARG A 8 15.27 0.29 -5.21
C ARG A 8 14.01 0.81 -4.49
N HIS A 9 14.04 0.88 -3.16
CA HIS A 9 12.95 1.44 -2.34
C HIS A 9 12.75 2.94 -2.56
N LEU A 10 13.84 3.72 -2.64
CA LEU A 10 13.78 5.16 -2.90
C LEU A 10 13.25 5.47 -4.30
N THR A 11 13.57 4.65 -5.30
CA THR A 11 13.04 4.83 -6.66
C THR A 11 11.53 4.68 -6.68
N LYS A 12 10.99 3.64 -6.04
CA LYS A 12 9.55 3.41 -5.91
C LYS A 12 8.85 4.58 -5.21
N PHE A 13 9.41 5.04 -4.09
CA PHE A 13 8.85 6.14 -3.32
C PHE A 13 8.83 7.44 -4.14
N LYS A 14 9.90 7.75 -4.85
CA LYS A 14 10.00 8.94 -5.70
C LYS A 14 9.03 8.94 -6.88
N GLU A 15 8.83 7.79 -7.50
CA GLU A 15 8.02 7.70 -8.71
C GLU A 15 6.52 7.54 -8.40
N PHE A 16 6.18 6.97 -7.26
CA PHE A 16 4.80 6.57 -6.96
C PHE A 16 4.19 7.28 -5.74
N VAL A 17 5.00 7.78 -4.82
CA VAL A 17 4.53 8.48 -3.62
C VAL A 17 4.80 9.98 -3.70
N TYR A 18 6.03 10.35 -4.00
CA TYR A 18 6.46 11.75 -4.00
C TYR A 18 5.63 12.68 -4.91
N PRO A 19 5.28 12.31 -6.16
CA PRO A 19 4.47 13.17 -7.02
C PRO A 19 3.10 13.51 -6.44
N GLU A 20 2.55 12.61 -5.62
CA GLU A 20 1.21 12.75 -5.04
C GLU A 20 1.14 13.75 -3.87
N ILE A 21 2.30 14.10 -3.28
CA ILE A 21 2.38 14.94 -2.08
C ILE A 21 3.23 16.20 -2.28
N TYR A 22 4.01 16.28 -3.37
CA TYR A 22 5.00 17.34 -3.59
C TYR A 22 4.40 18.76 -3.58
N ASP A 23 3.26 18.94 -4.24
CA ASP A 23 2.59 20.23 -4.42
C ASP A 23 1.51 20.51 -3.36
N LEU A 24 1.33 19.65 -2.37
CA LEU A 24 0.32 19.84 -1.33
C LEU A 24 0.69 21.01 -0.43
N LYS A 25 -0.24 21.95 -0.25
CA LYS A 25 -0.08 23.10 0.65
C LYS A 25 -0.50 22.73 2.08
N SER A 26 0.40 22.95 3.04
CA SER A 26 0.20 22.64 4.47
C SER A 26 -0.34 21.21 4.67
N PRO A 27 0.29 20.18 4.09
CA PRO A 27 -0.24 18.82 4.10
C PRO A 27 -0.31 18.26 5.52
N LYS A 28 -1.34 17.44 5.76
CA LYS A 28 -1.51 16.63 6.96
C LYS A 28 -1.34 15.18 6.55
N ILE A 29 -0.19 14.62 6.87
CA ILE A 29 0.23 13.28 6.44
C ILE A 29 0.23 12.34 7.64
N LEU A 30 -0.35 11.14 7.47
CA LEU A 30 -0.26 10.04 8.43
C LEU A 30 0.63 8.95 7.87
N GLU A 31 1.64 8.58 8.62
CA GLU A 31 2.55 7.47 8.33
C GLU A 31 2.40 6.39 9.40
N PHE A 32 2.31 5.15 8.96
CA PHE A 32 2.41 3.98 9.81
C PHE A 32 3.69 3.21 9.49
N GLY A 33 4.58 3.08 10.48
CA GLY A 33 5.90 2.47 10.35
C GLY A 33 7.00 3.50 10.07
N VAL A 34 7.82 3.78 11.10
CA VAL A 34 8.98 4.69 11.01
C VAL A 34 10.25 3.90 10.70
N SER A 35 10.40 2.74 11.31
CA SER A 35 11.60 1.88 11.29
C SER A 35 12.89 2.54 11.81
N ALA A 36 13.93 1.75 12.02
CA ALA A 36 15.23 2.27 12.42
C ALA A 36 15.89 3.13 11.33
N ALA A 37 15.66 2.81 10.05
CA ALA A 37 16.20 3.55 8.91
C ALA A 37 15.49 4.88 8.65
N ALA A 38 14.19 4.97 8.97
CA ALA A 38 13.33 6.15 8.84
C ALA A 38 13.37 6.87 7.47
N MET A 39 13.61 6.12 6.38
CA MET A 39 13.80 6.73 5.05
C MET A 39 12.52 7.38 4.50
N SER A 40 11.37 6.75 4.67
CA SER A 40 10.07 7.32 4.31
C SER A 40 9.78 8.54 5.17
N THR A 41 9.99 8.42 6.48
CA THR A 41 9.76 9.50 7.46
C THR A 41 10.59 10.74 7.12
N GLU A 42 11.88 10.60 6.79
CA GLU A 42 12.73 11.72 6.38
C GLU A 42 12.18 12.46 5.16
N ILE A 43 11.72 11.73 4.14
CA ILE A 43 11.16 12.32 2.91
C ILE A 43 9.84 13.03 3.21
N LEU A 44 8.94 12.37 3.95
CA LEU A 44 7.62 12.91 4.28
C LEU A 44 7.75 14.13 5.20
N LEU A 45 8.70 14.10 6.14
CA LEU A 45 8.96 15.23 7.04
C LEU A 45 9.55 16.43 6.30
N ASP A 46 10.54 16.23 5.43
CA ASP A 46 11.11 17.27 4.58
C ASP A 46 10.03 17.96 3.72
N LEU A 47 9.10 17.19 3.14
CA LEU A 47 7.95 17.75 2.41
C LEU A 47 7.01 18.55 3.31
N CYS A 48 6.72 18.05 4.52
CA CYS A 48 5.91 18.77 5.48
C CYS A 48 6.59 20.10 5.92
N GLU A 49 7.88 20.09 6.15
CA GLU A 49 8.62 21.28 6.53
C GLU A 49 8.63 22.35 5.43
N ARG A 50 8.92 21.95 4.19
CA ARG A 50 8.90 22.87 3.03
C ARG A 50 7.51 23.47 2.78
N ASN A 51 6.47 22.69 2.96
CA ASN A 51 5.10 23.07 2.63
C ASN A 51 4.29 23.52 3.86
N ASN A 52 4.95 23.75 5.01
CA ASN A 52 4.32 24.13 6.28
C ASN A 52 3.22 23.16 6.73
N GLY A 53 3.44 21.87 6.49
CA GLY A 53 2.53 20.76 6.83
C GLY A 53 2.82 20.13 8.20
N LYS A 54 2.17 18.99 8.45
CA LYS A 54 2.36 18.15 9.65
C LYS A 54 2.44 16.69 9.25
N LEU A 55 3.47 16.00 9.78
CA LEU A 55 3.61 14.55 9.70
C LEU A 55 3.26 13.93 11.04
N TYR A 56 2.30 13.01 11.03
CA TYR A 56 1.93 12.15 12.14
C TYR A 56 2.48 10.76 11.84
N SER A 57 3.47 10.30 12.62
CA SER A 57 4.09 8.99 12.41
C SER A 57 3.79 8.07 13.59
N VAL A 58 3.28 6.90 13.30
CA VAL A 58 2.88 5.86 14.27
C VAL A 58 3.84 4.69 14.18
N ASP A 59 4.43 4.27 15.29
CA ASP A 59 5.22 3.05 15.38
C ASP A 59 5.07 2.39 16.75
N ILE A 60 5.20 1.05 16.78
CA ILE A 60 5.18 0.26 18.01
C ILE A 60 6.47 0.42 18.83
N ASN A 61 7.57 0.76 18.16
CA ASN A 61 8.83 1.08 18.80
C ASN A 61 8.94 2.59 19.04
N ASP A 62 9.64 2.98 20.09
CA ASP A 62 9.82 4.39 20.39
C ASP A 62 10.96 5.01 19.54
N PHE A 63 10.55 5.81 18.59
CA PHE A 63 11.45 6.62 17.75
C PHE A 63 11.31 8.12 18.03
N SER A 64 10.67 8.53 19.14
CA SER A 64 10.38 9.94 19.46
C SER A 64 11.60 10.86 19.45
N SER A 65 12.79 10.34 19.72
CA SER A 65 14.05 11.10 19.72
C SER A 65 14.70 11.22 18.34
N LYS A 66 14.15 10.60 17.29
CA LYS A 66 14.81 10.50 15.98
C LYS A 66 14.86 11.83 15.24
N PHE A 67 13.83 12.65 15.35
CA PHE A 67 13.74 13.95 14.72
C PHE A 67 13.33 15.04 15.72
N ASN A 68 13.96 16.19 15.62
CA ASN A 68 13.59 17.37 16.40
C ASN A 68 12.95 18.41 15.46
N SER A 69 11.66 18.21 15.15
CA SER A 69 10.91 19.08 14.24
C SER A 69 9.53 19.42 14.80
N LYS A 70 9.18 20.69 14.78
CA LYS A 70 7.81 21.15 15.12
C LYS A 70 6.73 20.62 14.15
N ASN A 71 7.14 20.14 12.98
CA ASN A 71 6.27 19.62 11.94
C ASN A 71 6.04 18.12 12.08
N TRP A 72 6.74 17.44 13.00
CA TRP A 72 6.63 16.02 13.27
C TRP A 72 5.91 15.75 14.60
N ILE A 73 4.95 14.83 14.56
CA ILE A 73 4.22 14.34 15.73
C ILE A 73 4.36 12.82 15.76
N PHE A 74 5.21 12.33 16.65
CA PHE A 74 5.41 10.90 16.82
C PHE A 74 4.38 10.33 17.81
N ILE A 75 3.78 9.20 17.43
CA ILE A 75 2.76 8.48 18.22
C ILE A 75 3.28 7.08 18.50
N HIS A 76 3.78 6.86 19.71
CA HIS A 76 4.27 5.57 20.16
C HIS A 76 3.08 4.65 20.47
N ARG A 77 2.55 3.96 19.47
CA ARG A 77 1.40 3.03 19.56
C ARG A 77 1.44 1.99 18.43
N ARG A 78 0.66 0.94 18.61
CA ARG A 78 0.33 0.04 17.50
C ARG A 78 -0.60 0.76 16.52
N ASP A 79 -0.41 0.54 15.24
CA ASP A 79 -1.20 1.12 14.14
C ASP A 79 -2.70 0.75 14.20
N ASP A 80 -3.05 -0.36 14.86
CA ASP A 80 -4.43 -0.81 15.05
C ASP A 80 -5.11 -0.27 16.34
N ASP A 81 -4.42 0.53 17.15
CA ASP A 81 -5.00 1.27 18.29
C ASP A 81 -5.70 2.56 17.80
N TYR A 82 -6.70 2.36 16.94
CA TYR A 82 -7.44 3.45 16.29
C TYR A 82 -8.02 4.46 17.28
N ASN A 83 -8.60 3.99 18.39
CA ASN A 83 -9.29 4.87 19.33
C ASN A 83 -8.34 5.90 19.94
N PHE A 84 -7.13 5.49 20.29
CA PHE A 84 -6.11 6.41 20.81
C PHE A 84 -5.54 7.32 19.70
N ILE A 85 -5.11 6.72 18.59
CA ILE A 85 -4.48 7.45 17.48
C ILE A 85 -5.40 8.55 16.95
N ASN A 86 -6.69 8.24 16.77
CA ASN A 86 -7.68 9.19 16.23
C ASN A 86 -7.86 10.43 17.12
N THR A 87 -7.59 10.37 18.44
CA THR A 87 -7.65 11.55 19.32
C THR A 87 -6.56 12.58 19.03
N LEU A 88 -5.46 12.15 18.39
CA LEU A 88 -4.30 12.98 18.07
C LEU A 88 -4.28 13.45 16.62
N LEU A 89 -5.12 12.85 15.75
CA LEU A 89 -5.18 13.16 14.34
C LEU A 89 -6.13 14.34 14.03
N PRO A 90 -5.87 15.08 12.96
CA PRO A 90 -6.84 16.03 12.44
C PRO A 90 -8.06 15.30 11.85
N SER A 91 -9.17 16.01 11.72
CA SER A 91 -10.42 15.46 11.16
C SER A 91 -10.29 14.96 9.73
N LYS A 92 -9.35 15.48 8.95
CA LYS A 92 -9.06 15.07 7.58
C LYS A 92 -7.56 15.10 7.29
N LEU A 93 -7.12 14.13 6.48
CA LEU A 93 -5.74 13.91 6.06
C LEU A 93 -5.62 14.11 4.54
N ASP A 94 -4.47 14.60 4.12
CA ASP A 94 -4.13 14.80 2.70
C ASP A 94 -3.43 13.57 2.11
N PHE A 95 -2.80 12.75 2.96
CA PHE A 95 -2.08 11.55 2.53
C PHE A 95 -1.93 10.57 3.69
N ILE A 96 -2.00 9.27 3.38
CA ILE A 96 -1.74 8.18 4.33
C ILE A 96 -0.73 7.22 3.70
N TYR A 97 0.31 6.87 4.44
CA TYR A 97 1.32 5.87 4.05
C TYR A 97 1.36 4.74 5.07
N LEU A 98 1.23 3.50 4.60
CA LEU A 98 1.22 2.28 5.43
C LEU A 98 2.41 1.40 5.07
N ASP A 99 3.34 1.26 6.00
CA ASP A 99 4.53 0.41 5.90
C ASP A 99 4.80 -0.30 7.23
N THR A 100 3.88 -1.18 7.64
CA THR A 100 3.99 -1.92 8.92
C THR A 100 3.90 -3.43 8.71
N ILE A 101 2.80 -4.06 9.09
CA ILE A 101 2.57 -5.50 8.94
C ILE A 101 1.98 -5.78 7.56
N HIS A 102 2.74 -6.44 6.69
CA HIS A 102 2.35 -6.73 5.30
C HIS A 102 1.44 -7.96 5.16
N LYS A 103 0.56 -8.22 6.16
CA LYS A 103 -0.44 -9.29 6.10
C LYS A 103 -1.76 -8.73 5.60
N ALA A 104 -2.39 -9.43 4.67
CA ALA A 104 -3.63 -9.01 4.01
C ALA A 104 -4.75 -8.59 4.98
N ASP A 105 -4.97 -9.36 6.05
CA ASP A 105 -6.01 -9.05 7.06
C ASP A 105 -5.68 -7.79 7.86
N HIS A 106 -4.40 -7.57 8.16
CA HIS A 106 -3.95 -6.37 8.85
C HIS A 106 -4.10 -5.12 7.97
N VAL A 107 -3.61 -5.19 6.74
CA VAL A 107 -3.73 -4.10 5.75
C VAL A 107 -5.20 -3.74 5.51
N GLU A 108 -6.07 -4.74 5.33
CA GLU A 108 -7.52 -4.50 5.22
C GLU A 108 -8.07 -3.77 6.45
N LYS A 109 -7.74 -4.24 7.65
CA LYS A 109 -8.18 -3.62 8.91
C LYS A 109 -7.78 -2.14 8.99
N ILE A 110 -6.50 -1.82 8.69
CA ILE A 110 -6.00 -0.45 8.73
C ILE A 110 -6.66 0.41 7.66
N LEU A 111 -6.76 -0.10 6.42
CA LEU A 111 -7.45 0.61 5.34
C LEU A 111 -8.88 0.98 5.72
N PHE A 112 -9.69 0.04 6.22
CA PHE A 112 -11.08 0.30 6.60
C PHE A 112 -11.21 1.27 7.78
N LYS A 113 -10.24 1.25 8.70
CA LYS A 113 -10.26 2.13 9.88
C LYS A 113 -9.92 3.58 9.57
N TYR A 114 -8.98 3.82 8.64
CA TYR A 114 -8.44 5.17 8.42
C TYR A 114 -8.88 5.81 7.09
N PHE A 115 -9.47 5.05 6.16
CA PHE A 115 -9.88 5.58 4.85
C PHE A 115 -10.84 6.77 4.93
N HIS A 116 -11.74 6.81 5.91
CA HIS A 116 -12.70 7.90 6.08
C HIS A 116 -12.04 9.23 6.45
N LEU A 117 -10.84 9.20 7.08
CA LEU A 117 -10.05 10.40 7.41
C LEU A 117 -9.43 11.03 6.17
N LEU A 118 -9.22 10.27 5.10
CA LEU A 118 -8.65 10.79 3.87
C LEU A 118 -9.64 11.75 3.19
N LYS A 119 -9.13 12.87 2.65
CA LYS A 119 -9.93 13.77 1.81
C LYS A 119 -10.24 13.11 0.46
N VAL A 120 -11.30 13.53 -0.19
CA VAL A 120 -11.60 13.13 -1.58
C VAL A 120 -10.47 13.64 -2.50
N ASN A 121 -10.11 12.83 -3.49
CA ASN A 121 -8.98 13.00 -4.41
C ASN A 121 -7.60 12.95 -3.75
N CYS A 122 -7.52 12.46 -2.50
CA CYS A 122 -6.25 12.19 -1.80
C CYS A 122 -5.96 10.69 -1.74
N ASN A 123 -4.71 10.35 -1.43
CA ASN A 123 -4.16 9.02 -1.64
C ASN A 123 -3.80 8.32 -0.32
N PHE A 124 -4.14 7.03 -0.27
CA PHE A 124 -3.67 6.06 0.71
C PHE A 124 -2.70 5.12 0.01
N VAL A 125 -1.43 5.16 0.37
CA VAL A 125 -0.41 4.29 -0.21
C VAL A 125 -0.04 3.18 0.78
N ILE A 126 0.03 1.95 0.27
CA ILE A 126 0.38 0.74 1.01
C ILE A 126 1.64 0.16 0.40
N ASP A 127 2.69 0.02 1.20
CA ASP A 127 3.93 -0.58 0.76
C ASP A 127 3.86 -2.11 0.68
N ASP A 128 4.82 -2.71 -0.01
CA ASP A 128 5.01 -4.16 -0.12
C ASP A 128 3.78 -4.93 -0.61
N THR A 129 3.23 -4.52 -1.76
CA THR A 129 2.03 -5.11 -2.35
C THR A 129 2.23 -5.74 -3.72
N SER A 130 3.48 -5.89 -4.18
CA SER A 130 3.71 -6.43 -5.51
C SER A 130 3.52 -7.93 -5.54
N TRP A 131 2.86 -8.39 -6.60
CA TRP A 131 2.91 -9.78 -7.02
C TRP A 131 3.88 -9.90 -8.19
N LEU A 132 5.09 -10.32 -7.93
CA LEU A 132 6.03 -10.69 -8.98
C LEU A 132 5.98 -12.20 -9.19
N PRO A 133 5.87 -12.67 -10.44
CA PRO A 133 5.96 -14.10 -10.73
C PRO A 133 7.29 -14.62 -10.21
N TYR A 134 7.26 -15.77 -9.57
CA TYR A 134 8.47 -16.46 -9.11
C TYR A 134 9.39 -16.78 -10.30
N THR A 135 10.60 -16.27 -10.31
CA THR A 135 11.59 -16.59 -11.33
C THR A 135 12.57 -17.64 -10.79
N LYS A 136 13.03 -18.57 -11.66
CA LYS A 136 13.84 -19.73 -11.30
C LYS A 136 15.13 -19.39 -10.54
N ASN A 137 15.66 -18.20 -10.72
CA ASN A 137 16.94 -17.75 -10.15
C ASN A 137 16.80 -16.72 -9.03
N ARG A 138 15.60 -16.51 -8.49
CA ARG A 138 15.36 -15.56 -7.39
C ARG A 138 15.80 -16.19 -6.07
N GLU A 139 16.50 -15.41 -5.23
CA GLU A 139 16.90 -15.87 -3.91
C GLU A 139 15.68 -16.29 -3.06
N LYS A 140 15.79 -17.46 -2.43
CA LYS A 140 14.70 -18.04 -1.61
C LYS A 140 14.44 -17.31 -0.29
N ASN A 141 15.26 -16.31 0.06
CA ASN A 141 15.27 -15.68 1.38
C ASN A 141 14.05 -14.77 1.65
N HIS A 142 13.26 -14.44 0.62
CA HIS A 142 12.10 -13.56 0.73
C HIS A 142 10.74 -14.27 0.55
N PHE A 143 10.71 -15.59 0.62
CA PHE A 143 9.50 -16.38 0.33
C PHE A 143 8.28 -15.93 1.15
N PHE A 144 8.44 -15.73 2.46
CA PHE A 144 7.30 -15.30 3.30
C PHE A 144 6.81 -13.88 3.00
N MET A 145 7.73 -12.97 2.68
CA MET A 145 7.37 -11.62 2.25
C MET A 145 6.61 -11.67 0.93
N GLU A 146 7.06 -12.48 -0.01
CA GLU A 146 6.39 -12.63 -1.31
C GLU A 146 4.98 -13.20 -1.19
N VAL A 147 4.76 -14.17 -0.29
CA VAL A 147 3.43 -14.72 -0.01
C VAL A 147 2.52 -13.64 0.59
N ASN A 148 2.99 -12.89 1.58
CA ASN A 148 2.21 -11.81 2.20
C ASN A 148 1.88 -10.71 1.17
N ASN A 149 2.85 -10.31 0.35
CA ASN A 149 2.66 -9.29 -0.68
C ASN A 149 1.63 -9.73 -1.73
N TYR A 150 1.68 -11.01 -2.13
CA TYR A 150 0.70 -11.62 -3.03
C TYR A 150 -0.71 -11.65 -2.43
N GLU A 151 -0.85 -12.08 -1.18
CA GLU A 151 -2.14 -12.10 -0.49
C GLU A 151 -2.73 -10.70 -0.35
N THR A 152 -1.88 -9.72 0.00
CA THR A 152 -2.28 -8.31 0.10
C THR A 152 -2.70 -7.75 -1.25
N PHE A 153 -1.95 -8.02 -2.31
CA PHE A 153 -2.30 -7.62 -3.68
C PHE A 153 -3.70 -8.11 -4.06
N PHE A 154 -3.98 -9.41 -3.88
CA PHE A 154 -5.30 -9.96 -4.19
C PHE A 154 -6.41 -9.45 -3.28
N ARG A 155 -6.11 -9.21 -2.00
CA ARG A 155 -7.07 -8.64 -1.05
C ARG A 155 -7.48 -7.23 -1.49
N LEU A 156 -6.54 -6.41 -1.93
CA LEU A 156 -6.83 -5.06 -2.43
C LEU A 156 -7.67 -5.08 -3.71
N ILE A 157 -7.44 -6.02 -4.63
CA ILE A 157 -8.29 -6.22 -5.81
C ILE A 157 -9.73 -6.59 -5.40
N LYS A 158 -9.90 -7.46 -4.40
CA LYS A 158 -11.25 -7.80 -3.88
C LYS A 158 -11.94 -6.59 -3.26
N ILE A 159 -11.22 -5.80 -2.47
CA ILE A 159 -11.74 -4.57 -1.86
C ILE A 159 -12.15 -3.58 -2.96
N TYR A 160 -11.31 -3.36 -3.96
CA TYR A 160 -11.58 -2.48 -5.10
C TYR A 160 -12.86 -2.91 -5.85
N ASN A 161 -13.01 -4.19 -6.16
CA ASN A 161 -14.18 -4.70 -6.87
C ASN A 161 -15.52 -4.39 -6.17
N SER A 162 -15.50 -4.33 -4.84
CA SER A 162 -16.70 -3.98 -4.05
C SER A 162 -16.86 -2.48 -3.83
N ASN A 163 -15.86 -1.68 -4.18
CA ASN A 163 -15.77 -0.25 -3.86
C ASN A 163 -15.33 0.65 -5.04
N PHE A 164 -15.39 0.18 -6.28
CA PHE A 164 -14.86 0.88 -7.47
C PHE A 164 -15.45 2.30 -7.69
N GLU A 165 -16.66 2.57 -7.18
CA GLU A 165 -17.25 3.92 -7.21
C GLU A 165 -16.72 4.85 -6.10
N LYS A 166 -16.01 4.30 -5.11
CA LYS A 166 -15.55 5.01 -3.91
C LYS A 166 -14.06 5.25 -3.91
N MET A 167 -13.32 4.43 -4.64
CA MET A 167 -11.87 4.47 -4.71
C MET A 167 -11.35 4.05 -6.09
N ASN A 168 -10.21 4.60 -6.47
CA ASN A 168 -9.37 4.05 -7.54
C ASN A 168 -8.23 3.23 -6.94
N LEU A 169 -7.70 2.26 -7.68
CA LEU A 169 -6.60 1.39 -7.24
C LEU A 169 -5.56 1.28 -8.34
N GLU A 170 -4.32 1.64 -8.02
CA GLU A 170 -3.16 1.54 -8.89
C GLU A 170 -2.06 0.74 -8.19
N PHE A 171 -1.25 0.00 -8.97
CA PHE A 171 -0.11 -0.75 -8.43
C PHE A 171 1.19 -0.33 -9.10
N SER A 172 2.23 -0.15 -8.29
CA SER A 172 3.62 -0.12 -8.73
C SER A 172 4.26 -1.48 -8.49
N PHE A 173 4.99 -1.98 -9.47
CA PHE A 173 5.76 -3.23 -9.36
C PHE A 173 7.26 -2.98 -9.20
N LEU A 174 7.65 -1.76 -8.88
CA LEU A 174 9.04 -1.41 -8.59
C LEU A 174 9.45 -1.91 -7.19
N GLY A 175 10.61 -2.54 -7.10
CA GLY A 175 11.11 -3.07 -5.83
C GLY A 175 10.19 -4.15 -5.26
N THR A 176 9.70 -3.93 -4.04
CA THR A 176 8.73 -4.78 -3.34
C THR A 176 7.28 -4.43 -3.67
N GLY A 177 7.08 -3.42 -4.52
CA GLY A 177 5.79 -2.92 -4.96
C GLY A 177 5.12 -1.96 -3.99
N ALA A 178 4.09 -1.28 -4.48
CA ALA A 178 3.18 -0.48 -3.68
C ALA A 178 1.80 -0.44 -4.31
N ALA A 179 0.77 -0.23 -3.51
CA ALA A 179 -0.57 0.07 -3.97
C ALA A 179 -0.94 1.51 -3.61
N LYS A 180 -1.51 2.25 -4.56
CA LYS A 180 -2.07 3.59 -4.34
C LYS A 180 -3.58 3.51 -4.47
N ILE A 181 -4.26 3.94 -3.44
CA ILE A 181 -5.71 4.02 -3.37
C ILE A 181 -6.10 5.49 -3.32
N THR A 182 -6.76 5.98 -4.38
CA THR A 182 -7.28 7.35 -4.42
C THR A 182 -8.74 7.34 -3.96
N LYS A 183 -9.09 8.14 -2.97
CA LYS A 183 -10.47 8.28 -2.49
C LYS A 183 -11.30 9.09 -3.48
N LEU A 184 -12.40 8.53 -3.96
CA LEU A 184 -13.30 9.19 -4.94
C LEU A 184 -14.57 9.77 -4.32
N SER A 185 -14.96 9.33 -3.11
CA SER A 185 -16.18 9.81 -2.45
C SER A 185 -16.08 9.72 -0.93
N GLU A 186 -16.98 10.43 -0.23
CA GLU A 186 -17.08 10.34 1.24
C GLU A 186 -17.86 9.11 1.73
N LYS A 187 -18.34 8.26 0.83
CA LYS A 187 -19.02 7.01 1.19
C LYS A 187 -18.06 6.05 1.86
N GLU A 188 -18.51 5.38 2.91
CA GLU A 188 -17.72 4.35 3.60
C GLU A 188 -17.44 3.15 2.70
N LEU A 189 -16.27 2.53 2.91
CA LEU A 189 -15.93 1.27 2.24
C LEU A 189 -16.85 0.15 2.75
N ILE A 190 -17.27 -0.72 1.86
CA ILE A 190 -17.98 -1.95 2.18
C ILE A 190 -17.02 -3.14 2.14
N LYS A 191 -17.27 -4.13 3.00
CA LYS A 191 -16.47 -5.36 3.03
C LYS A 191 -16.44 -6.03 1.66
N PRO A 192 -15.30 -6.59 1.27
CA PRO A 192 -15.18 -7.27 -0.01
C PRO A 192 -16.10 -8.48 -0.06
N CYS A 193 -16.79 -8.65 -1.19
CA CYS A 193 -17.47 -9.90 -1.48
C CYS A 193 -16.46 -10.96 -1.95
N GLU A 194 -16.78 -12.22 -1.75
CA GLU A 194 -15.96 -13.30 -2.30
C GLU A 194 -15.98 -13.25 -3.83
N ILE A 195 -14.79 -13.17 -4.41
CA ILE A 195 -14.62 -13.28 -5.85
C ILE A 195 -14.22 -14.72 -6.15
N ASN A 196 -15.14 -15.46 -6.79
CA ASN A 196 -14.82 -16.77 -7.31
C ASN A 196 -13.87 -16.62 -8.50
N ASN A 197 -12.65 -17.10 -8.34
CA ASN A 197 -11.69 -17.12 -9.42
C ASN A 197 -12.16 -18.13 -10.48
N ARG A 198 -12.56 -17.63 -11.65
CA ARG A 198 -13.00 -18.46 -12.78
C ARG A 198 -11.95 -19.46 -13.22
N PHE A 199 -10.67 -19.20 -12.93
CA PHE A 199 -9.57 -20.12 -13.23
C PHE A 199 -9.76 -21.50 -12.58
N TYR A 200 -10.27 -21.54 -11.35
CA TYR A 200 -10.53 -22.79 -10.60
C TYR A 200 -11.94 -23.37 -10.82
N SER A 201 -12.73 -22.81 -11.75
CA SER A 201 -14.04 -23.35 -12.05
C SER A 201 -13.92 -24.66 -12.83
N PHE A 202 -14.87 -25.59 -12.62
CA PHE A 202 -14.94 -26.85 -13.37
C PHE A 202 -15.02 -26.61 -14.89
N LYS A 203 -15.73 -25.56 -15.33
CA LYS A 203 -15.79 -25.17 -16.74
C LYS A 203 -14.42 -24.77 -17.30
N ASN A 204 -13.61 -24.06 -16.51
CA ASN A 204 -12.27 -23.70 -16.96
C ASN A 204 -11.33 -24.90 -17.00
N LEU A 205 -11.46 -25.83 -16.05
CA LEU A 205 -10.72 -27.09 -16.08
C LEU A 205 -11.03 -27.89 -17.35
N LEU A 206 -12.32 -28.03 -17.70
CA LEU A 206 -12.74 -28.68 -18.95
C LEU A 206 -12.19 -27.99 -20.19
N ARG A 207 -12.18 -26.64 -20.20
CA ARG A 207 -11.57 -25.87 -21.28
C ARG A 207 -10.07 -26.13 -21.40
N LEU A 208 -9.33 -26.12 -20.30
CA LEU A 208 -7.89 -26.41 -20.31
C LEU A 208 -7.58 -27.81 -20.81
N ILE A 209 -8.38 -28.81 -20.44
CA ILE A 209 -8.27 -30.19 -20.93
C ILE A 209 -8.56 -30.22 -22.44
N TYR A 210 -9.63 -29.58 -22.89
CA TYR A 210 -9.98 -29.47 -24.31
C TYR A 210 -8.87 -28.79 -25.12
N ASP A 211 -8.39 -27.65 -24.68
CA ASP A 211 -7.32 -26.90 -25.36
C ASP A 211 -6.01 -27.72 -25.42
N PHE A 212 -5.70 -28.49 -24.38
CA PHE A 212 -4.54 -29.37 -24.37
C PHE A 212 -4.64 -30.48 -25.45
N PHE A 213 -5.78 -31.09 -25.60
CA PHE A 213 -5.99 -32.13 -26.64
C PHE A 213 -6.00 -31.54 -28.06
N ILE A 214 -6.70 -30.41 -28.25
CA ILE A 214 -6.77 -29.75 -29.56
C ILE A 214 -5.43 -29.23 -30.02
N LEU A 215 -4.65 -28.60 -29.12
CA LEU A 215 -3.30 -28.09 -29.43
C LEU A 215 -2.33 -29.22 -29.72
N LYS A 216 -2.47 -30.39 -29.05
CA LYS A 216 -1.66 -31.58 -29.40
C LYS A 216 -2.05 -32.14 -30.76
N ILE A 217 -3.35 -32.27 -31.06
CA ILE A 217 -3.81 -32.81 -32.35
C ILE A 217 -3.36 -31.89 -33.50
N LYS A 218 -3.45 -30.55 -33.35
CA LYS A 218 -2.99 -29.62 -34.39
C LYS A 218 -1.48 -29.71 -34.61
N LYS A 219 -0.66 -29.87 -33.57
CA LYS A 219 0.81 -30.01 -33.68
C LYS A 219 1.23 -31.34 -34.33
N PHE A 220 0.37 -32.33 -34.42
CA PHE A 220 0.65 -33.60 -35.10
C PHE A 220 0.23 -33.56 -36.58
N ASN A 221 -0.55 -32.55 -36.99
CA ASN A 221 -1.05 -32.42 -38.37
C ASN A 221 -0.35 -31.33 -39.19
N ASP A 222 0.56 -30.57 -38.55
CA ASP A 222 1.52 -29.64 -39.17
C ASP A 222 2.92 -30.31 -39.24
#